data_d79a4f243dbe6e311394c55da6b0fb7e
#
_entry.id   d79a4f243dbe6e311394c55da6b0fb7e
#
_cell.length_a   1.000
_cell.length_b   1.000
_cell.length_c   1.000
_cell.angle_alpha   90.00
_cell.angle_beta   90.00
_cell.angle_gamma   90.00
#
_symmetry.space_group_name_H-M   'P 1'
#
loop_
_entity.id
_entity.type
_entity.pdbx_description
1 polymer ?
#
loop_
_entity_poly.entity_id
_entity_poly.type
_entity_poly.pdbx_seq_one_letter_code
_entity_poly.pdbx_strand_id
1 'polypeptide(L)'
;QRAGGPGAYRDAEVLAAMRAAARLKLPLNLVSILPATENMPGGRAMKPGDVVTTLSGKTVEVQNTDAEGRLILSDGLAYAGRYKPAVLIDIATLTGACVVALGQFAIGMFGTDETLKESVRKAGVRAGERVWEMPLWDEYFEQLKSDVADMRNIGGRGGGMITAALFLSKFAGDWPWVHLDIASTDWSERERAYIPKGPTGIGTRLLIQYLIDRTL
;
A
#
# COMPACT_ATOMS: atom_id res chain seq x y z
N GLN A 1 21.79 17.41 4.26
CA GLN A 1 21.07 16.17 3.90
C GLN A 1 20.41 15.64 5.18
N ARG A 2 19.11 15.77 5.32
CA ARG A 2 18.37 15.05 6.36
C ARG A 2 18.25 13.61 5.88
N ALA A 3 19.13 12.73 6.33
CA ALA A 3 18.94 11.31 6.20
C ALA A 3 17.64 10.94 6.93
N GLY A 4 16.67 10.36 6.22
CA GLY A 4 15.46 9.81 6.82
C GLY A 4 14.26 10.79 6.85
N GLY A 5 13.86 11.34 5.72
CA GLY A 5 12.47 11.78 5.57
C GLY A 5 11.50 10.58 5.67
N PRO A 6 10.16 10.83 5.85
CA PRO A 6 9.15 9.76 6.04
C PRO A 6 9.19 8.64 5.00
N GLY A 7 9.79 8.87 3.83
CA GLY A 7 9.93 7.87 2.76
C GLY A 7 10.98 6.79 2.96
N ALA A 8 11.95 6.96 3.86
CA ALA A 8 13.07 6.02 4.02
C ALA A 8 12.73 4.75 4.81
N TYR A 9 11.53 4.66 5.39
CA TYR A 9 11.11 3.55 6.26
C TYR A 9 9.99 2.69 5.63
N ARG A 10 9.60 2.99 4.38
CA ARG A 10 8.40 2.40 3.73
C ARG A 10 8.46 0.90 3.50
N ASP A 11 9.66 0.31 3.49
CA ASP A 11 9.85 -1.11 3.17
C ASP A 11 10.27 -1.94 4.39
N ALA A 12 10.45 -1.28 5.53
CA ALA A 12 10.93 -1.92 6.75
C ALA A 12 9.94 -2.95 7.30
N GLU A 13 8.64 -2.69 7.18
CA GLU A 13 7.56 -3.54 7.68
C GLU A 13 7.55 -4.90 6.96
N VAL A 14 7.68 -4.89 5.64
CA VAL A 14 7.69 -6.11 4.82
C VAL A 14 8.95 -6.91 5.09
N LEU A 15 10.12 -6.27 5.10
CA LEU A 15 11.40 -6.92 5.41
C LEU A 15 11.41 -7.53 6.81
N ALA A 16 10.86 -6.82 7.81
CA ALA A 16 10.77 -7.31 9.17
C ALA A 16 9.83 -8.53 9.27
N ALA A 17 8.69 -8.51 8.58
CA ALA A 17 7.76 -9.63 8.52
C ALA A 17 8.41 -10.87 7.85
N MET A 18 9.10 -10.67 6.72
CA MET A 18 9.84 -11.75 6.04
C MET A 18 10.93 -12.36 6.95
N ARG A 19 11.70 -11.51 7.63
CA ARG A 19 12.72 -11.97 8.59
C ARG A 19 12.11 -12.76 9.75
N ALA A 20 10.98 -12.30 10.28
CA ALA A 20 10.28 -13.00 11.36
C ALA A 20 9.75 -14.35 10.88
N ALA A 21 9.10 -14.43 9.72
CA ALA A 21 8.61 -15.68 9.14
C ALA A 21 9.73 -16.71 8.96
N ALA A 22 10.89 -16.27 8.45
CA ALA A 22 12.06 -17.12 8.29
C ALA A 22 12.61 -17.62 9.65
N ARG A 23 12.69 -16.74 10.66
CA ARG A 23 13.17 -17.12 12.01
C ARG A 23 12.20 -18.07 12.72
N LEU A 24 10.91 -17.87 12.54
CA LEU A 24 9.85 -18.73 13.08
C LEU A 24 9.71 -20.03 12.26
N LYS A 25 10.40 -20.15 11.13
CA LYS A 25 10.34 -21.30 10.22
C LYS A 25 8.89 -21.62 9.82
N LEU A 26 8.11 -20.58 9.52
CA LEU A 26 6.72 -20.78 9.08
C LEU A 26 6.70 -21.56 7.76
N PRO A 27 5.85 -22.59 7.63
CA PRO A 27 5.76 -23.45 6.44
C PRO A 27 4.97 -22.75 5.33
N LEU A 28 5.45 -21.60 4.86
CA LEU A 28 4.81 -20.75 3.86
C LEU A 28 5.79 -20.41 2.75
N ASN A 29 5.31 -20.40 1.52
CA ASN A 29 6.04 -19.82 0.39
C ASN A 29 5.75 -18.32 0.34
N LEU A 30 6.72 -17.50 0.70
CA LEU A 30 6.59 -16.05 0.76
C LEU A 30 7.49 -15.39 -0.27
N VAL A 31 6.94 -14.44 -0.99
CA VAL A 31 7.68 -13.54 -1.90
C VAL A 31 7.39 -12.12 -1.46
N SER A 32 8.41 -11.31 -1.30
CA SER A 32 8.26 -9.86 -1.13
C SER A 32 8.81 -9.13 -2.34
N ILE A 33 8.10 -8.08 -2.74
CA ILE A 33 8.48 -7.19 -3.84
C ILE A 33 8.53 -5.79 -3.25
N LEU A 34 9.69 -5.15 -3.40
CA LEU A 34 9.95 -3.81 -2.86
C LEU A 34 10.22 -2.86 -4.03
N PRO A 35 9.17 -2.25 -4.62
CA PRO A 35 9.37 -1.25 -5.66
C PRO A 35 10.06 -0.03 -5.06
N ALA A 36 11.21 0.35 -5.61
CA ALA A 36 11.96 1.51 -5.17
C ALA A 36 12.30 2.41 -6.34
N THR A 37 12.11 3.71 -6.16
CA THR A 37 12.46 4.73 -7.14
C THR A 37 12.89 6.02 -6.46
N GLU A 38 13.70 6.81 -7.16
CA GLU A 38 13.93 8.20 -6.78
C GLU A 38 12.80 9.06 -7.34
N ASN A 39 12.32 10.03 -6.54
CA ASN A 39 11.37 11.05 -6.97
C ASN A 39 11.96 12.43 -6.72
N MET A 40 12.85 12.85 -7.62
CA MET A 40 13.60 14.09 -7.54
C MET A 40 13.36 14.97 -8.76
N PRO A 41 13.32 16.30 -8.63
CA PRO A 41 13.29 17.21 -9.77
C PRO A 41 14.47 16.98 -10.71
N GLY A 42 14.22 16.99 -12.00
CA GLY A 42 15.27 16.82 -13.00
C GLY A 42 14.77 17.02 -14.43
N GLY A 43 15.67 17.33 -15.33
CA GLY A 43 15.32 17.59 -16.73
C GLY A 43 14.75 16.37 -17.49
N ARG A 44 14.88 15.18 -16.92
CA ARG A 44 14.33 13.91 -17.45
C ARG A 44 13.29 13.28 -16.52
N ALA A 45 12.92 13.98 -15.42
CA ALA A 45 11.90 13.51 -14.52
C ALA A 45 10.51 13.56 -15.19
N MET A 46 9.61 12.70 -14.73
CA MET A 46 8.20 12.76 -15.11
C MET A 46 7.61 14.13 -14.75
N LYS A 47 6.67 14.59 -15.56
CA LYS A 47 5.95 15.83 -15.34
C LYS A 47 4.45 15.63 -15.54
N PRO A 48 3.61 16.47 -14.96
CA PRO A 48 2.17 16.44 -15.23
C PRO A 48 1.86 16.52 -16.73
N GLY A 49 0.96 15.65 -17.18
CA GLY A 49 0.59 15.48 -18.59
C GLY A 49 1.36 14.38 -19.32
N ASP A 50 2.40 13.80 -18.73
CA ASP A 50 3.05 12.62 -19.30
C ASP A 50 2.12 11.41 -19.23
N VAL A 51 2.17 10.55 -20.25
CA VAL A 51 1.49 9.25 -20.27
C VAL A 51 2.55 8.16 -20.20
N VAL A 52 2.45 7.32 -19.19
CA VAL A 52 3.37 6.20 -18.97
C VAL A 52 2.69 4.87 -19.22
N THR A 53 3.41 3.91 -19.78
CA THR A 53 2.94 2.53 -19.90
C THR A 53 3.49 1.72 -18.75
N THR A 54 2.59 1.12 -17.97
CA THR A 54 2.94 0.27 -16.84
C THR A 54 3.38 -1.13 -17.27
N LEU A 55 3.96 -1.91 -16.35
CA LEU A 55 4.37 -3.30 -16.61
C LEU A 55 3.19 -4.19 -17.08
N SER A 56 1.96 -3.87 -16.69
CA SER A 56 0.75 -4.58 -17.13
C SER A 56 0.33 -4.23 -18.57
N GLY A 57 0.96 -3.25 -19.20
CA GLY A 57 0.59 -2.72 -20.51
C GLY A 57 -0.46 -1.61 -20.45
N LYS A 58 -1.08 -1.34 -19.30
CA LYS A 58 -2.02 -0.22 -19.14
C LYS A 58 -1.28 1.11 -19.17
N THR A 59 -1.92 2.12 -19.76
CA THR A 59 -1.42 3.48 -19.82
C THR A 59 -1.98 4.32 -18.68
N VAL A 60 -1.14 5.18 -18.10
CA VAL A 60 -1.52 6.07 -17.00
C VAL A 60 -1.12 7.50 -17.32
N GLU A 61 -2.08 8.42 -17.28
CA GLU A 61 -1.83 9.85 -17.33
C GLU A 61 -1.33 10.34 -15.98
N VAL A 62 -0.13 10.88 -15.94
CA VAL A 62 0.47 11.45 -14.73
C VAL A 62 -0.06 12.87 -14.53
N GLN A 63 -0.94 13.07 -13.59
CA GLN A 63 -1.47 14.39 -13.23
C GLN A 63 -0.73 15.00 -12.03
N ASN A 64 -0.19 14.16 -11.16
CA ASN A 64 0.63 14.59 -10.02
C ASN A 64 1.84 13.66 -9.88
N THR A 65 3.01 14.23 -9.93
CA THR A 65 4.28 13.50 -9.79
C THR A 65 4.60 13.10 -8.33
N ASP A 66 3.92 13.69 -7.34
CA ASP A 66 3.99 13.30 -5.93
C ASP A 66 3.11 12.07 -5.60
N ALA A 67 2.42 11.54 -6.62
CA ALA A 67 1.70 10.27 -6.58
C ALA A 67 2.47 9.14 -7.29
N GLU A 68 3.79 9.14 -7.17
CA GLU A 68 4.69 8.15 -7.74
C GLU A 68 4.57 6.78 -7.06
N GLY A 69 4.27 6.77 -5.76
CA GLY A 69 4.16 5.57 -4.96
C GLY A 69 3.17 4.57 -5.55
N ARG A 70 1.99 5.03 -5.98
CA ARG A 70 1.00 4.14 -6.61
C ARG A 70 1.41 3.68 -8.01
N LEU A 71 2.21 4.47 -8.74
CA LEU A 71 2.75 4.07 -10.05
C LEU A 71 3.72 2.90 -9.91
N ILE A 72 4.67 2.98 -8.98
CA ILE A 72 5.62 1.88 -8.75
C ILE A 72 4.94 0.66 -8.11
N LEU A 73 3.95 0.88 -7.22
CA LEU A 73 3.16 -0.21 -6.66
C LEU A 73 2.34 -0.94 -7.73
N SER A 74 1.79 -0.23 -8.71
CA SER A 74 1.07 -0.85 -9.82
C SER A 74 1.93 -1.86 -10.58
N ASP A 75 3.19 -1.52 -10.82
CA ASP A 75 4.16 -2.42 -11.44
C ASP A 75 4.55 -3.59 -10.50
N GLY A 76 4.71 -3.31 -9.21
CA GLY A 76 4.94 -4.34 -8.19
C GLY A 76 3.81 -5.37 -8.12
N LEU A 77 2.56 -4.91 -8.12
CA LEU A 77 1.37 -5.77 -8.13
C LEU A 77 1.27 -6.62 -9.40
N ALA A 78 1.45 -6.00 -10.57
CA ALA A 78 1.47 -6.72 -11.84
C ALA A 78 2.61 -7.76 -11.90
N TYR A 79 3.78 -7.41 -11.37
CA TYR A 79 4.93 -8.32 -11.29
C TYR A 79 4.65 -9.51 -10.37
N ALA A 80 3.94 -9.30 -9.26
CA ALA A 80 3.59 -10.34 -8.30
C ALA A 80 2.78 -11.49 -8.95
N GLY A 81 1.97 -11.20 -9.96
CA GLY A 81 1.21 -12.19 -10.72
C GLY A 81 2.07 -13.31 -11.32
N ARG A 82 3.37 -13.07 -11.58
CA ARG A 82 4.32 -14.09 -12.07
C ARG A 82 4.49 -15.27 -11.11
N TYR A 83 4.27 -15.05 -9.83
CA TYR A 83 4.39 -16.05 -8.77
C TYR A 83 3.09 -16.81 -8.53
N LYS A 84 1.98 -16.46 -9.22
CA LYS A 84 0.64 -17.05 -9.02
C LYS A 84 0.27 -17.10 -7.53
N PRO A 85 0.21 -15.94 -6.86
CA PRO A 85 0.04 -15.89 -5.41
C PRO A 85 -1.34 -16.41 -4.99
N ALA A 86 -1.41 -17.14 -3.88
CA ALA A 86 -2.68 -17.51 -3.26
C ALA A 86 -3.39 -16.27 -2.67
N VAL A 87 -2.62 -15.30 -2.20
CA VAL A 87 -3.09 -13.99 -1.73
C VAL A 87 -2.02 -12.94 -2.01
N LEU A 88 -2.47 -11.70 -2.17
CA LEU A 88 -1.63 -10.55 -2.41
C LEU A 88 -1.93 -9.47 -1.36
N ILE A 89 -0.93 -9.05 -0.61
CA ILE A 89 -1.06 -7.97 0.37
C ILE A 89 0.01 -6.94 0.06
N ASP A 90 -0.39 -5.70 -0.15
CA ASP A 90 0.52 -4.59 -0.23
C ASP A 90 0.30 -3.61 0.93
N ILE A 91 1.37 -2.95 1.34
CA ILE A 91 1.39 -2.01 2.45
C ILE A 91 2.25 -0.80 2.06
N ALA A 92 1.70 0.40 2.23
CA ALA A 92 2.40 1.62 1.89
C ALA A 92 1.91 2.83 2.68
N THR A 93 2.78 3.82 2.87
CA THR A 93 2.41 5.18 3.27
C THR A 93 1.87 5.91 2.04
N LEU A 94 0.67 5.54 1.60
CA LEU A 94 0.24 5.89 0.25
C LEU A 94 -0.38 7.28 0.16
N THR A 95 -1.26 7.64 1.11
CA THR A 95 -2.05 8.87 0.94
C THR A 95 -2.11 9.73 2.19
N GLY A 96 -1.93 11.05 2.00
CA GLY A 96 -2.27 12.03 3.03
C GLY A 96 -3.78 12.04 3.35
N ALA A 97 -4.63 11.59 2.42
CA ALA A 97 -6.06 11.46 2.64
C ALA A 97 -6.40 10.43 3.74
N CYS A 98 -5.57 9.40 3.92
CA CYS A 98 -5.70 8.44 5.02
C CYS A 98 -5.54 9.15 6.38
N VAL A 99 -4.59 10.06 6.50
CA VAL A 99 -4.38 10.86 7.72
C VAL A 99 -5.63 11.70 8.04
N VAL A 100 -6.22 12.32 7.01
CA VAL A 100 -7.43 13.15 7.17
C VAL A 100 -8.64 12.32 7.57
N ALA A 101 -8.79 11.12 7.00
CA ALA A 101 -9.95 10.25 7.24
C ALA A 101 -9.88 9.51 8.57
N LEU A 102 -8.70 8.96 8.94
CA LEU A 102 -8.55 8.02 10.06
C LEU A 102 -7.70 8.55 11.22
N GLY A 103 -7.10 9.72 11.07
CA GLY A 103 -6.21 10.29 12.08
C GLY A 103 -4.95 9.42 12.25
N GLN A 104 -4.58 9.10 13.51
CA GLN A 104 -3.32 8.41 13.82
C GLN A 104 -3.52 7.06 14.54
N PHE A 105 -4.70 6.43 14.41
CA PHE A 105 -5.06 5.30 15.25
C PHE A 105 -5.52 4.05 14.49
N ALA A 106 -5.70 4.14 13.19
CA ALA A 106 -6.10 3.02 12.36
C ALA A 106 -5.40 3.05 10.99
N ILE A 107 -5.08 1.88 10.48
CA ILE A 107 -4.60 1.62 9.14
C ILE A 107 -5.81 1.62 8.20
N GLY A 108 -5.72 2.28 7.04
CA GLY A 108 -6.74 2.17 6.01
C GLY A 108 -6.63 0.83 5.29
N MET A 109 -7.70 0.06 5.23
CA MET A 109 -7.74 -1.24 4.56
C MET A 109 -8.71 -1.20 3.39
N PHE A 110 -8.27 -1.73 2.24
CA PHE A 110 -9.06 -1.97 1.05
C PHE A 110 -8.81 -3.39 0.57
N GLY A 111 -9.74 -3.98 -0.16
CA GLY A 111 -9.51 -5.30 -0.70
C GLY A 111 -10.64 -5.83 -1.57
N THR A 112 -10.33 -6.84 -2.37
CA THR A 112 -11.26 -7.48 -3.31
C THR A 112 -11.83 -8.80 -2.80
N ASP A 113 -11.33 -9.33 -1.67
CA ASP A 113 -11.74 -10.62 -1.10
C ASP A 113 -12.13 -10.49 0.37
N GLU A 114 -13.36 -10.83 0.72
CA GLU A 114 -13.91 -10.69 2.07
C GLU A 114 -13.20 -11.58 3.09
N THR A 115 -12.82 -12.79 2.68
CA THR A 115 -12.14 -13.76 3.57
C THR A 115 -10.75 -13.25 3.93
N LEU A 116 -10.02 -12.71 2.95
CA LEU A 116 -8.72 -12.11 3.18
C LEU A 116 -8.81 -10.87 4.06
N LYS A 117 -9.77 -9.96 3.78
CA LYS A 117 -10.00 -8.76 4.61
C LYS A 117 -10.29 -9.13 6.06
N GLU A 118 -11.16 -10.10 6.29
CA GLU A 118 -11.49 -10.55 7.65
C GLU A 118 -10.29 -11.18 8.35
N SER A 119 -9.48 -11.96 7.63
CA SER A 119 -8.25 -12.55 8.18
C SER A 119 -7.24 -11.49 8.59
N VAL A 120 -7.04 -10.46 7.75
CA VAL A 120 -6.17 -9.31 8.04
C VAL A 120 -6.72 -8.50 9.22
N ARG A 121 -8.05 -8.28 9.29
CA ARG A 121 -8.69 -7.58 10.41
C ARG A 121 -8.46 -8.31 11.74
N LYS A 122 -8.66 -9.64 11.76
CA LYS A 122 -8.41 -10.46 12.97
C LYS A 122 -6.95 -10.42 13.41
N ALA A 123 -6.02 -10.52 12.46
CA ALA A 123 -4.59 -10.38 12.75
C ALA A 123 -4.27 -9.00 13.33
N GLY A 124 -4.85 -7.94 12.78
CA GLY A 124 -4.70 -6.58 13.31
C GLY A 124 -5.21 -6.41 14.74
N VAL A 125 -6.37 -7.01 15.06
CA VAL A 125 -6.90 -7.01 16.44
C VAL A 125 -5.95 -7.73 17.39
N ARG A 126 -5.46 -8.91 17.01
CA ARG A 126 -4.52 -9.71 17.83
C ARG A 126 -3.18 -9.01 18.03
N ALA A 127 -2.69 -8.34 17.00
CA ALA A 127 -1.42 -7.60 17.02
C ALA A 127 -1.53 -6.22 17.72
N GLY A 128 -2.75 -5.75 18.02
CA GLY A 128 -2.98 -4.40 18.52
C GLY A 128 -2.76 -3.30 17.47
N GLU A 129 -2.81 -3.66 16.19
CA GLU A 129 -2.67 -2.76 15.04
C GLU A 129 -4.01 -2.70 14.29
N ARG A 130 -4.82 -1.72 14.64
CA ARG A 130 -6.20 -1.62 14.14
C ARG A 130 -6.22 -1.31 12.65
N VAL A 131 -7.09 -1.99 11.91
CA VAL A 131 -7.41 -1.67 10.54
C VAL A 131 -8.85 -1.18 10.45
N TRP A 132 -9.11 -0.27 9.50
CA TRP A 132 -10.45 0.18 9.19
C TRP A 132 -10.71 0.01 7.71
N GLU A 133 -11.74 -0.78 7.38
CA GLU A 133 -12.13 -1.03 6.00
C GLU A 133 -12.81 0.18 5.40
N MET A 134 -12.39 0.51 4.18
CA MET A 134 -12.92 1.60 3.38
C MET A 134 -13.58 1.06 2.12
N PRO A 135 -14.57 1.77 1.56
CA PRO A 135 -15.26 1.32 0.35
C PRO A 135 -14.32 1.27 -0.86
N LEU A 136 -14.54 0.28 -1.73
CA LEU A 136 -13.83 0.12 -3.01
C LEU A 136 -14.86 0.04 -4.16
N TRP A 137 -15.79 1.02 -4.21
CA TRP A 137 -16.88 1.02 -5.18
C TRP A 137 -16.46 1.65 -6.50
N ASP A 138 -16.93 1.07 -7.60
CA ASP A 138 -16.55 1.49 -8.96
C ASP A 138 -17.00 2.94 -9.29
N GLU A 139 -17.99 3.49 -8.61
CA GLU A 139 -18.42 4.89 -8.78
C GLU A 139 -17.26 5.89 -8.54
N TYR A 140 -16.35 5.58 -7.63
CA TYR A 140 -15.18 6.42 -7.40
C TYR A 140 -14.17 6.39 -8.57
N PHE A 141 -14.23 5.37 -9.44
CA PHE A 141 -13.34 5.27 -10.58
C PHE A 141 -13.59 6.36 -11.62
N GLU A 142 -14.79 6.95 -11.65
CA GLU A 142 -15.09 8.10 -12.52
C GLU A 142 -14.07 9.23 -12.37
N GLN A 143 -13.50 9.40 -11.18
CA GLN A 143 -12.47 10.40 -10.92
C GLN A 143 -11.11 10.06 -11.55
N LEU A 144 -10.90 8.81 -11.93
CA LEU A 144 -9.65 8.33 -12.52
C LEU A 144 -9.69 8.22 -14.04
N LYS A 145 -10.83 8.49 -14.67
CA LYS A 145 -10.96 8.47 -16.14
C LYS A 145 -10.05 9.50 -16.78
N SER A 146 -9.40 9.11 -17.87
CA SER A 146 -8.53 9.96 -18.70
C SER A 146 -9.05 9.97 -20.13
N ASP A 147 -8.83 11.07 -20.83
CA ASP A 147 -9.16 11.20 -22.26
C ASP A 147 -7.99 10.72 -23.16
N VAL A 148 -6.81 10.49 -22.58
CA VAL A 148 -5.57 10.21 -23.32
C VAL A 148 -4.86 8.93 -22.86
N ALA A 149 -5.34 8.29 -21.81
CA ALA A 149 -4.79 7.06 -21.23
C ALA A 149 -5.92 6.18 -20.68
N ASP A 150 -5.62 4.95 -20.23
CA ASP A 150 -6.62 4.10 -19.60
C ASP A 150 -7.12 4.68 -18.28
N MET A 151 -6.26 5.42 -17.57
CA MET A 151 -6.62 6.09 -16.31
C MET A 151 -5.62 7.18 -15.94
N ARG A 152 -6.01 8.00 -14.95
CA ARG A 152 -5.15 8.99 -14.28
C ARG A 152 -4.51 8.39 -13.03
N ASN A 153 -3.33 8.90 -12.66
CA ASN A 153 -2.69 8.46 -11.41
C ASN A 153 -3.32 9.07 -10.15
N ILE A 154 -4.13 10.12 -10.25
CA ILE A 154 -4.90 10.69 -9.14
C ILE A 154 -6.33 11.02 -9.56
N GLY A 155 -7.23 10.96 -8.57
CA GLY A 155 -8.58 11.52 -8.66
C GLY A 155 -8.66 12.96 -8.16
N GLY A 156 -9.88 13.45 -7.98
CA GLY A 156 -10.16 14.75 -7.37
C GLY A 156 -9.82 14.80 -5.87
N ARG A 157 -10.18 15.92 -5.23
CA ARG A 157 -9.90 16.16 -3.80
C ARG A 157 -10.65 15.21 -2.86
N GLY A 158 -11.87 14.78 -3.24
CA GLY A 158 -12.71 13.91 -2.41
C GLY A 158 -12.36 12.44 -2.56
N GLY A 159 -12.29 11.69 -1.44
CA GLY A 159 -12.06 10.25 -1.46
C GLY A 159 -10.65 9.82 -1.91
N GLY A 160 -9.64 10.66 -1.68
CA GLY A 160 -8.27 10.45 -2.21
C GLY A 160 -7.65 9.10 -1.87
N MET A 161 -7.90 8.55 -0.67
CA MET A 161 -7.41 7.21 -0.33
C MET A 161 -8.20 6.10 -1.08
N ILE A 162 -9.50 6.33 -1.35
CA ILE A 162 -10.35 5.38 -2.08
C ILE A 162 -9.92 5.32 -3.54
N THR A 163 -9.74 6.49 -4.19
CA THR A 163 -9.28 6.54 -5.58
C THR A 163 -7.87 5.96 -5.75
N ALA A 164 -6.98 6.12 -4.75
CA ALA A 164 -5.66 5.51 -4.76
C ALA A 164 -5.73 3.98 -4.71
N ALA A 165 -6.56 3.43 -3.81
CA ALA A 165 -6.77 1.99 -3.71
C ALA A 165 -7.47 1.43 -4.96
N LEU A 166 -8.46 2.13 -5.52
CA LEU A 166 -9.10 1.76 -6.79
C LEU A 166 -8.11 1.76 -7.96
N PHE A 167 -7.20 2.72 -8.01
CA PHE A 167 -6.11 2.69 -8.99
C PHE A 167 -5.31 1.39 -8.85
N LEU A 168 -4.85 1.05 -7.64
CA LEU A 168 -4.06 -0.16 -7.38
C LEU A 168 -4.83 -1.45 -7.70
N SER A 169 -6.13 -1.51 -7.41
CA SER A 169 -6.97 -2.69 -7.68
C SER A 169 -6.97 -3.09 -9.15
N LYS A 170 -6.80 -2.14 -10.08
CA LYS A 170 -6.73 -2.41 -11.52
C LYS A 170 -5.45 -3.14 -11.96
N PHE A 171 -4.48 -3.29 -11.05
CA PHE A 171 -3.20 -3.96 -11.28
C PHE A 171 -3.01 -5.23 -10.42
N ALA A 172 -3.88 -5.47 -9.44
CA ALA A 172 -3.83 -6.66 -8.58
C ALA A 172 -4.21 -7.97 -9.30
N GLY A 173 -4.77 -7.88 -10.52
CA GLY A 173 -5.28 -9.05 -11.26
C GLY A 173 -6.48 -9.68 -10.56
N ASP A 174 -6.68 -10.98 -10.78
CA ASP A 174 -7.80 -11.74 -10.22
C ASP A 174 -7.46 -12.40 -8.87
N TRP A 175 -6.33 -12.05 -8.27
CA TRP A 175 -5.89 -12.59 -7.00
C TRP A 175 -6.65 -11.97 -5.83
N PRO A 176 -6.94 -12.73 -4.74
CA PRO A 176 -7.38 -12.14 -3.48
C PRO A 176 -6.38 -11.09 -3.02
N TRP A 177 -6.81 -9.85 -2.92
CA TRP A 177 -5.93 -8.70 -2.68
C TRP A 177 -6.41 -7.83 -1.53
N VAL A 178 -5.45 -7.36 -0.73
CA VAL A 178 -5.65 -6.34 0.30
C VAL A 178 -4.54 -5.29 0.20
N HIS A 179 -4.93 -4.02 0.23
CA HIS A 179 -4.06 -2.86 0.40
C HIS A 179 -4.19 -2.30 1.81
N LEU A 180 -3.04 -2.00 2.43
CA LEU A 180 -2.94 -1.35 3.74
C LEU A 180 -2.28 0.01 3.58
N ASP A 181 -3.07 1.09 3.70
CA ASP A 181 -2.55 2.46 3.73
C ASP A 181 -2.18 2.83 5.17
N ILE A 182 -0.88 2.90 5.45
CA ILE A 182 -0.31 3.19 6.76
C ILE A 182 0.12 4.64 6.94
N ALA A 183 -0.15 5.51 5.97
CA ALA A 183 0.27 6.92 6.02
C ALA A 183 -0.23 7.67 7.26
N SER A 184 -1.34 7.21 7.85
CA SER A 184 -1.92 7.78 9.07
C SER A 184 -1.21 7.34 10.35
N THR A 185 -0.45 6.24 10.33
CA THR A 185 0.02 5.54 11.52
C THR A 185 1.52 5.24 11.52
N ASP A 186 2.23 5.53 10.45
CA ASP A 186 3.67 5.26 10.27
C ASP A 186 4.59 6.09 11.17
N TRP A 187 4.07 7.23 11.68
CA TRP A 187 4.83 8.17 12.51
C TRP A 187 4.10 8.54 13.79
N SER A 188 4.79 8.57 14.92
CA SER A 188 4.26 9.06 16.19
C SER A 188 4.94 10.36 16.62
N GLU A 189 4.15 11.42 16.81
CA GLU A 189 4.64 12.72 17.29
C GLU A 189 5.10 12.68 18.75
N ARG A 190 4.64 11.71 19.50
CA ARG A 190 4.93 11.56 20.94
C ARG A 190 5.12 10.10 21.32
N GLU A 191 5.84 9.87 22.38
CA GLU A 191 5.95 8.55 22.98
C GLU A 191 4.57 8.06 23.49
N ARG A 192 4.28 6.80 23.26
CA ARG A 192 3.13 6.07 23.78
C ARG A 192 3.65 4.76 24.39
N ALA A 193 2.87 4.08 25.23
CA ALA A 193 3.24 2.89 26.00
C ALA A 193 4.39 2.03 25.39
N TYR A 194 4.23 1.50 24.18
CA TYR A 194 5.23 0.65 23.49
C TYR A 194 5.58 1.17 22.09
N ILE A 195 5.18 2.40 21.79
CA ILE A 195 5.48 3.08 20.50
C ILE A 195 6.33 4.31 20.82
N PRO A 196 7.62 4.33 20.46
CA PRO A 196 8.47 5.49 20.67
C PRO A 196 8.03 6.65 19.77
N LYS A 197 8.49 7.85 20.08
CA LYS A 197 8.39 8.98 19.16
C LYS A 197 9.22 8.67 17.90
N GLY A 198 8.64 8.92 16.73
CA GLY A 198 9.28 8.65 15.44
C GLY A 198 8.57 7.54 14.64
N PRO A 199 9.31 6.80 13.80
CA PRO A 199 8.76 5.70 13.02
C PRO A 199 8.16 4.62 13.93
N THR A 200 6.96 4.16 13.60
CA THR A 200 6.22 3.22 14.46
C THR A 200 6.46 1.75 14.11
N GLY A 201 6.87 1.47 12.88
CA GLY A 201 6.92 0.10 12.35
C GLY A 201 5.54 -0.56 12.26
N ILE A 202 4.49 0.26 12.17
CA ILE A 202 3.10 -0.21 12.07
C ILE A 202 2.91 -1.14 10.87
N GLY A 203 2.05 -2.15 11.02
CA GLY A 203 1.84 -3.18 10.02
C GLY A 203 2.78 -4.40 10.17
N THR A 204 3.96 -4.22 10.75
CA THR A 204 4.91 -5.34 10.97
C THR A 204 4.30 -6.44 11.83
N ARG A 205 3.73 -6.10 12.99
CA ARG A 205 3.12 -7.09 13.90
C ARG A 205 1.88 -7.71 13.31
N LEU A 206 1.07 -6.91 12.60
CA LEU A 206 -0.10 -7.37 11.87
C LEU A 206 0.28 -8.42 10.83
N LEU A 207 1.27 -8.11 9.98
CA LEU A 207 1.73 -9.04 8.94
C LEU A 207 2.30 -10.32 9.55
N ILE A 208 3.11 -10.23 10.62
CA ILE A 208 3.64 -11.41 11.30
C ILE A 208 2.49 -12.26 11.87
N GLN A 209 1.53 -11.63 12.55
CA GLN A 209 0.38 -12.34 13.10
C GLN A 209 -0.46 -13.00 12.01
N TYR A 210 -0.70 -12.29 10.91
CA TYR A 210 -1.40 -12.85 9.75
C TYR A 210 -0.70 -14.10 9.19
N LEU A 211 0.64 -14.03 9.05
CA LEU A 211 1.43 -15.17 8.56
C LEU A 211 1.38 -16.37 9.53
N ILE A 212 1.42 -16.13 10.84
CA ILE A 212 1.25 -17.20 11.85
C ILE A 212 -0.15 -17.82 11.72
N ASP A 213 -1.20 -17.01 11.66
CA ASP A 213 -2.58 -17.48 11.56
C ASP A 213 -2.84 -18.31 10.29
N ARG A 214 -2.05 -18.11 9.23
CA ARG A 214 -2.09 -18.90 7.98
C ARG A 214 -1.51 -20.31 8.13
N THR A 215 -0.81 -20.60 9.21
CA THR A 215 -0.19 -21.92 9.46
C THR A 215 -0.96 -22.77 10.47
N LEU A 216 -2.02 -22.22 11.05
CA LEU A 216 -2.93 -22.90 11.98
C LEU A 216 -4.14 -23.48 11.25
#